data_a2b97a588c65c3c05d269b81774993fc
#
_entry.id   a2b97a588c65c3c05d269b81774993fc
#
_cell.length_a   1.000
_cell.length_b   1.000
_cell.length_c   1.000
_cell.angle_alpha   90.00
_cell.angle_beta   90.00
_cell.angle_gamma   90.00
#
_symmetry.space_group_name_H-M   'P 1'
#
loop_
_entity.id
_entity.type
_entity.pdbx_description
1 polymer ?
#
loop_
_entity_poly.entity_id
_entity_poly.type
_entity_poly.pdbx_seq_one_letter_code
_entity_poly.pdbx_strand_id
1 'polypeptide(L)'
;MASASVGDDVLGDDPTVIELQNRLARMLDKQAALFVPSGTMSNTVAIKAQTRHGDEIVAHKKSHIYLYESGGYAALAGCSISLVEGPWGQMSAEGVQNAIRKSEGSDSHYPDCNLVCVENTANVGGGTIYDQQTLDEICEVSRLNDCRVHLDGARMFNAAVGSGTDPARMVRDFDTVSVCLSKGLGAPVGSVLVGDYETISESHRWRKMLGGGMRQSGILAAAGLYAMENNIERLSEDHSRARRLAESISEMTNFSVDLGSVQSNMVYVDCLEVGAKEMRDRLAKRGIDVLDETDSVIRAVVHLHITESDVDRAIGAFEASQYSASVQ
;
A
#
# COMPACT_ATOMS: atom_id res chain seq x y z
N MET A 1 21.01 -10.82 -6.98
CA MET A 1 20.83 -10.22 -8.31
C MET A 1 21.93 -10.65 -9.30
N ALA A 2 23.21 -10.40 -9.02
CA ALA A 2 24.30 -10.69 -9.98
C ALA A 2 24.43 -12.17 -10.40
N SER A 3 23.95 -13.10 -9.60
CA SER A 3 23.96 -14.56 -9.87
C SER A 3 22.57 -15.13 -10.18
N ALA A 4 21.58 -14.25 -10.46
CA ALA A 4 20.24 -14.73 -10.77
C ALA A 4 20.21 -15.50 -12.09
N SER A 5 19.53 -16.65 -12.09
CA SER A 5 19.20 -17.37 -13.31
C SER A 5 18.10 -16.60 -14.04
N VAL A 6 18.28 -16.30 -15.31
CA VAL A 6 17.34 -15.51 -16.10
C VAL A 6 16.90 -16.23 -17.37
N GLY A 7 15.68 -15.94 -17.78
CA GLY A 7 15.10 -16.27 -19.06
C GLY A 7 14.37 -15.05 -19.61
N ASP A 8 13.35 -15.23 -20.42
CA ASP A 8 12.53 -14.15 -20.96
C ASP A 8 11.14 -14.17 -20.34
N ASP A 9 10.87 -13.24 -19.39
CA ASP A 9 9.56 -13.16 -18.72
C ASP A 9 8.39 -12.91 -19.69
N VAL A 10 8.65 -12.26 -20.83
CA VAL A 10 7.61 -12.05 -21.86
C VAL A 10 7.20 -13.37 -22.52
N LEU A 11 8.13 -14.34 -22.58
CA LEU A 11 7.88 -15.69 -23.10
C LEU A 11 7.46 -16.67 -21.99
N GLY A 12 7.49 -16.21 -20.72
CA GLY A 12 7.11 -17.01 -19.57
C GLY A 12 8.15 -18.06 -19.17
N ASP A 13 9.43 -17.84 -19.49
CA ASP A 13 10.50 -18.80 -19.23
C ASP A 13 11.61 -18.29 -18.29
N ASP A 14 11.45 -17.10 -17.67
CA ASP A 14 12.40 -16.62 -16.66
C ASP A 14 12.22 -17.41 -15.34
N PRO A 15 13.16 -18.28 -14.96
CA PRO A 15 12.97 -19.19 -13.83
C PRO A 15 12.89 -18.46 -12.49
N THR A 16 13.57 -17.32 -12.36
CA THR A 16 13.57 -16.54 -11.11
C THR A 16 12.27 -15.76 -10.95
N VAL A 17 11.68 -15.26 -12.03
CA VAL A 17 10.34 -14.64 -12.00
C VAL A 17 9.29 -15.70 -11.65
N ILE A 18 9.35 -16.86 -12.28
CA ILE A 18 8.44 -17.98 -11.99
C ILE A 18 8.50 -18.36 -10.51
N GLU A 19 9.71 -18.49 -9.95
CA GLU A 19 9.87 -18.85 -8.52
C GLU A 19 9.30 -17.76 -7.61
N LEU A 20 9.56 -16.46 -7.89
CA LEU A 20 8.97 -15.35 -7.11
C LEU A 20 7.45 -15.41 -7.11
N GLN A 21 6.85 -15.56 -8.28
CA GLN A 21 5.40 -15.64 -8.46
C GLN A 21 4.81 -16.83 -7.71
N ASN A 22 5.37 -18.01 -7.91
CA ASN A 22 4.92 -19.24 -7.26
C ASN A 22 5.07 -19.16 -5.73
N ARG A 23 6.16 -18.58 -5.24
CA ARG A 23 6.43 -18.45 -3.80
C ARG A 23 5.40 -17.53 -3.13
N LEU A 24 5.11 -16.38 -3.74
CA LEU A 24 4.12 -15.45 -3.18
C LEU A 24 2.69 -16.01 -3.28
N ALA A 25 2.34 -16.63 -4.40
CA ALA A 25 1.03 -17.28 -4.55
C ALA A 25 0.82 -18.34 -3.45
N ARG A 26 1.79 -19.22 -3.23
CA ARG A 26 1.74 -20.22 -2.14
C ARG A 26 1.67 -19.58 -0.76
N MET A 27 2.47 -18.52 -0.49
CA MET A 27 2.49 -17.84 0.80
C MET A 27 1.13 -17.20 1.15
N LEU A 28 0.38 -16.75 0.16
CA LEU A 28 -0.92 -16.09 0.32
C LEU A 28 -2.12 -17.01 0.02
N ASP A 29 -1.87 -18.30 -0.19
CA ASP A 29 -2.87 -19.31 -0.56
C ASP A 29 -3.73 -18.85 -1.76
N LYS A 30 -3.07 -18.33 -2.81
CA LYS A 30 -3.68 -17.91 -4.08
C LYS A 30 -3.20 -18.81 -5.22
N GLN A 31 -4.00 -18.87 -6.30
CA GLN A 31 -3.76 -19.80 -7.39
C GLN A 31 -2.60 -19.38 -8.30
N ALA A 32 -2.42 -18.07 -8.52
CA ALA A 32 -1.45 -17.53 -9.45
C ALA A 32 -0.94 -16.17 -9.02
N ALA A 33 0.18 -15.74 -9.63
CA ALA A 33 0.77 -14.43 -9.41
C ALA A 33 1.38 -13.86 -10.68
N LEU A 34 1.53 -12.53 -10.71
CA LEU A 34 2.13 -11.79 -11.81
C LEU A 34 3.10 -10.74 -11.28
N PHE A 35 4.36 -10.84 -11.64
CA PHE A 35 5.36 -9.82 -11.34
C PHE A 35 5.20 -8.61 -12.27
N VAL A 36 5.16 -7.42 -11.70
CA VAL A 36 4.96 -6.14 -12.39
C VAL A 36 5.97 -5.09 -11.90
N PRO A 37 6.32 -4.08 -12.72
CA PRO A 37 7.34 -3.09 -12.37
C PRO A 37 6.99 -2.18 -11.19
N SER A 38 5.70 -1.97 -10.90
CA SER A 38 5.28 -1.03 -9.84
C SER A 38 3.95 -1.42 -9.19
N GLY A 39 3.68 -0.90 -7.98
CA GLY A 39 2.38 -1.03 -7.30
C GLY A 39 1.25 -0.40 -8.08
N THR A 40 1.47 0.79 -8.65
CA THR A 40 0.50 1.47 -9.53
C THR A 40 0.09 0.59 -10.71
N MET A 41 1.04 -0.07 -11.36
CA MET A 41 0.70 -1.02 -12.43
C MET A 41 -0.05 -2.23 -11.89
N SER A 42 0.33 -2.75 -10.73
CA SER A 42 -0.36 -3.87 -10.09
C SER A 42 -1.84 -3.56 -9.85
N ASN A 43 -2.13 -2.41 -9.23
CA ASN A 43 -3.50 -1.94 -9.01
C ASN A 43 -4.23 -1.69 -10.33
N THR A 44 -3.60 -1.03 -11.28
CA THR A 44 -4.20 -0.74 -12.61
C THR A 44 -4.63 -2.01 -13.32
N VAL A 45 -3.75 -3.02 -13.42
CA VAL A 45 -4.09 -4.26 -14.13
C VAL A 45 -5.10 -5.11 -13.35
N ALA A 46 -5.08 -5.05 -12.01
CA ALA A 46 -6.07 -5.71 -11.16
C ALA A 46 -7.48 -5.12 -11.37
N ILE A 47 -7.60 -3.80 -11.35
CA ILE A 47 -8.87 -3.10 -11.60
C ILE A 47 -9.34 -3.42 -13.04
N LYS A 48 -8.45 -3.30 -14.00
CA LYS A 48 -8.77 -3.52 -15.42
C LYS A 48 -9.21 -4.95 -15.74
N ALA A 49 -8.65 -5.94 -15.08
CA ALA A 49 -9.01 -7.35 -15.27
C ALA A 49 -10.34 -7.72 -14.60
N GLN A 50 -10.83 -6.91 -13.67
CA GLN A 50 -12.03 -7.22 -12.87
C GLN A 50 -13.21 -6.29 -13.16
N THR A 51 -13.03 -5.31 -14.06
CA THR A 51 -14.07 -4.32 -14.40
C THR A 51 -14.20 -4.13 -15.91
N ARG A 52 -15.30 -3.52 -16.30
CA ARG A 52 -15.58 -3.10 -17.68
C ARG A 52 -15.69 -1.58 -17.72
N HIS A 53 -15.56 -1.00 -18.92
CA HIS A 53 -15.82 0.42 -19.12
C HIS A 53 -17.26 0.76 -18.75
N GLY A 54 -17.43 1.77 -17.92
CA GLY A 54 -18.72 2.20 -17.40
C GLY A 54 -19.06 1.63 -16.02
N ASP A 55 -18.29 0.65 -15.52
CA ASP A 55 -18.42 0.15 -14.16
C ASP A 55 -18.03 1.21 -13.12
N GLU A 56 -18.43 0.95 -11.89
CA GLU A 56 -17.99 1.71 -10.73
C GLU A 56 -17.12 0.85 -9.81
N ILE A 57 -16.14 1.49 -9.17
CA ILE A 57 -15.39 0.88 -8.07
C ILE A 57 -15.70 1.64 -6.76
N VAL A 58 -15.64 0.95 -5.63
CA VAL A 58 -15.73 1.55 -4.30
C VAL A 58 -14.34 1.59 -3.68
N ALA A 59 -13.95 2.72 -3.10
CA ALA A 59 -12.70 2.86 -2.36
C ALA A 59 -12.79 3.95 -1.29
N HIS A 60 -11.84 3.95 -0.35
CA HIS A 60 -11.73 5.03 0.62
C HIS A 60 -11.24 6.32 -0.06
N LYS A 61 -11.76 7.50 0.35
CA LYS A 61 -11.37 8.81 -0.22
C LYS A 61 -9.89 9.16 -0.06
N LYS A 62 -9.18 8.48 0.85
CA LYS A 62 -7.73 8.62 1.07
C LYS A 62 -6.92 7.46 0.47
N SER A 63 -7.53 6.56 -0.32
CA SER A 63 -6.81 5.45 -0.93
C SER A 63 -5.80 5.91 -1.99
N HIS A 64 -4.71 5.17 -2.11
CA HIS A 64 -3.64 5.45 -3.07
C HIS A 64 -4.14 5.43 -4.52
N ILE A 65 -5.00 4.47 -4.87
CA ILE A 65 -5.58 4.34 -6.21
C ILE A 65 -6.39 5.57 -6.64
N TYR A 66 -6.96 6.30 -5.67
CA TYR A 66 -7.71 7.53 -5.93
C TYR A 66 -6.81 8.75 -5.98
N LEU A 67 -5.89 8.90 -5.00
CA LEU A 67 -5.12 10.14 -4.82
C LEU A 67 -3.83 10.19 -5.64
N TYR A 68 -3.13 9.06 -5.83
CA TYR A 68 -1.73 9.06 -6.25
C TYR A 68 -1.42 8.24 -7.52
N GLU A 69 -2.44 7.72 -8.20
CA GLU A 69 -2.26 6.93 -9.44
C GLU A 69 -2.73 7.67 -10.69
N SER A 70 -2.70 9.00 -10.65
CA SER A 70 -3.00 9.90 -11.81
C SER A 70 -4.36 9.61 -12.47
N GLY A 71 -5.35 9.13 -11.71
CA GLY A 71 -6.67 8.82 -12.23
C GLY A 71 -6.71 7.56 -13.11
N GLY A 72 -5.79 6.62 -12.90
CA GLY A 72 -5.67 5.39 -13.69
C GLY A 72 -6.96 4.56 -13.75
N TYR A 73 -7.72 4.49 -12.66
CA TYR A 73 -9.02 3.82 -12.60
C TYR A 73 -10.01 4.39 -13.64
N ALA A 74 -9.98 5.69 -13.89
CA ALA A 74 -10.82 6.33 -14.89
C ALA A 74 -10.20 6.28 -16.29
N ALA A 75 -8.94 6.71 -16.44
CA ALA A 75 -8.30 6.85 -17.74
C ALA A 75 -8.00 5.50 -18.43
N LEU A 76 -7.62 4.47 -17.66
CA LEU A 76 -7.21 3.18 -18.19
C LEU A 76 -8.28 2.11 -18.02
N ALA A 77 -8.92 2.03 -16.86
CA ALA A 77 -9.99 1.06 -16.63
C ALA A 77 -11.36 1.54 -17.10
N GLY A 78 -11.58 2.85 -17.20
CA GLY A 78 -12.85 3.45 -17.64
C GLY A 78 -13.95 3.37 -16.59
N CYS A 79 -13.56 3.31 -15.31
CA CYS A 79 -14.48 3.21 -14.17
C CYS A 79 -14.79 4.57 -13.57
N SER A 80 -16.01 4.73 -13.06
CA SER A 80 -16.30 5.72 -12.03
C SER A 80 -15.85 5.22 -10.65
N ILE A 81 -15.82 6.11 -9.66
CA ILE A 81 -15.46 5.74 -8.29
C ILE A 81 -16.45 6.30 -7.29
N SER A 82 -16.95 5.44 -6.42
CA SER A 82 -17.75 5.80 -5.24
C SER A 82 -16.85 5.82 -4.02
N LEU A 83 -16.78 6.96 -3.34
CA LEU A 83 -15.83 7.17 -2.26
C LEU A 83 -16.48 6.98 -0.90
N VAL A 84 -15.85 6.18 -0.06
CA VAL A 84 -16.23 5.95 1.34
C VAL A 84 -15.34 6.79 2.25
N GLU A 85 -15.91 7.31 3.32
CA GLU A 85 -15.20 7.96 4.41
C GLU A 85 -15.08 7.04 5.62
N GLY A 86 -14.08 7.29 6.45
CA GLY A 86 -13.85 6.59 7.69
C GLY A 86 -12.62 7.09 8.41
N PRO A 87 -12.47 6.80 9.69
CA PRO A 87 -11.29 7.21 10.45
C PRO A 87 -10.05 6.49 9.91
N TRP A 88 -8.90 7.15 10.01
CA TRP A 88 -7.59 6.58 9.67
C TRP A 88 -7.46 5.94 8.28
N GLY A 89 -8.27 6.39 7.31
CA GLY A 89 -8.22 5.84 5.96
C GLY A 89 -8.88 4.47 5.81
N GLN A 90 -9.70 4.05 6.77
CA GLN A 90 -10.36 2.75 6.80
C GLN A 90 -11.86 2.89 6.50
N MET A 91 -12.40 1.95 5.75
CA MET A 91 -13.83 1.81 5.46
C MET A 91 -14.47 0.86 6.47
N SER A 92 -15.74 1.05 6.75
CA SER A 92 -16.58 0.05 7.42
C SER A 92 -17.38 -0.75 6.39
N ALA A 93 -17.85 -1.94 6.76
CA ALA A 93 -18.76 -2.73 5.92
C ALA A 93 -20.05 -1.99 5.60
N GLU A 94 -20.61 -1.24 6.57
CA GLU A 94 -21.77 -0.37 6.35
C GLU A 94 -21.50 0.73 5.34
N GLY A 95 -20.32 1.39 5.44
CA GLY A 95 -19.90 2.42 4.48
C GLY A 95 -19.76 1.84 3.06
N VAL A 96 -19.20 0.65 2.93
CA VAL A 96 -19.09 -0.06 1.64
C VAL A 96 -20.48 -0.42 1.12
N GLN A 97 -21.36 -1.01 1.95
CA GLN A 97 -22.72 -1.35 1.54
C GLN A 97 -23.49 -0.14 1.00
N ASN A 98 -23.38 1.01 1.67
CA ASN A 98 -24.06 2.24 1.28
C ASN A 98 -23.47 2.88 0.01
N ALA A 99 -22.21 2.58 -0.31
CA ALA A 99 -21.52 3.10 -1.50
C ALA A 99 -21.76 2.25 -2.76
N ILE A 100 -22.11 0.98 -2.60
CA ILE A 100 -22.39 0.07 -3.73
C ILE A 100 -23.69 0.46 -4.42
N ARG A 101 -23.60 0.68 -5.72
CA ARG A 101 -24.75 0.94 -6.60
C ARG A 101 -24.82 -0.11 -7.70
N LYS A 102 -26.05 -0.43 -8.13
CA LYS A 102 -26.29 -1.37 -9.23
C LYS A 102 -27.27 -0.76 -10.23
N SER A 103 -27.14 -1.11 -11.51
CA SER A 103 -28.08 -0.71 -12.55
C SER A 103 -29.42 -1.42 -12.41
N GLU A 104 -29.42 -2.63 -11.87
CA GLU A 104 -30.64 -3.41 -11.59
C GLU A 104 -31.57 -2.66 -10.63
N GLY A 105 -32.84 -2.56 -10.98
CA GLY A 105 -33.86 -1.86 -10.18
C GLY A 105 -33.76 -0.34 -10.19
N SER A 106 -32.87 0.26 -11.03
CA SER A 106 -32.65 1.71 -11.10
C SER A 106 -33.02 2.32 -12.45
N ASP A 107 -33.72 1.58 -13.32
CA ASP A 107 -33.98 1.98 -14.73
C ASP A 107 -32.69 2.40 -15.48
N SER A 108 -31.57 1.75 -15.17
CA SER A 108 -30.23 2.04 -15.72
C SER A 108 -29.66 3.42 -15.35
N HIS A 109 -30.13 4.03 -14.26
CA HIS A 109 -29.60 5.33 -13.81
C HIS A 109 -28.23 5.22 -13.16
N TYR A 110 -27.89 4.07 -12.53
CA TYR A 110 -26.64 3.87 -11.83
C TYR A 110 -25.66 3.00 -12.62
N PRO A 111 -24.34 3.23 -12.47
CA PRO A 111 -23.34 2.27 -12.92
C PRO A 111 -23.41 0.99 -12.08
N ASP A 112 -22.89 -0.10 -12.58
CA ASP A 112 -22.69 -1.32 -11.80
C ASP A 112 -21.38 -1.23 -11.01
N CYS A 113 -21.47 -1.25 -9.69
CA CYS A 113 -20.31 -1.45 -8.86
C CYS A 113 -19.87 -2.92 -8.94
N ASN A 114 -18.71 -3.19 -9.50
CA ASN A 114 -18.21 -4.55 -9.69
C ASN A 114 -16.94 -4.84 -8.89
N LEU A 115 -16.34 -3.82 -8.24
CA LEU A 115 -15.12 -3.99 -7.47
C LEU A 115 -15.09 -3.08 -6.25
N VAL A 116 -14.74 -3.65 -5.10
CA VAL A 116 -14.40 -2.92 -3.88
C VAL A 116 -12.89 -2.98 -3.69
N CYS A 117 -12.24 -1.83 -3.51
CA CYS A 117 -10.79 -1.70 -3.33
C CYS A 117 -10.48 -1.28 -1.91
N VAL A 118 -9.80 -2.12 -1.17
CA VAL A 118 -9.33 -1.88 0.21
C VAL A 118 -7.82 -1.61 0.17
N GLU A 119 -7.31 -0.73 1.02
CA GLU A 119 -5.86 -0.48 1.17
C GLU A 119 -5.39 -0.84 2.58
N ASN A 120 -4.45 -1.78 2.71
CA ASN A 120 -3.88 -2.19 4.00
C ASN A 120 -2.33 -2.37 3.88
N THR A 121 -1.53 -1.64 4.67
CA THR A 121 -1.91 -0.58 5.63
C THR A 121 -2.42 0.66 4.90
N ALA A 122 -3.35 1.41 5.53
CA ALA A 122 -3.88 2.66 4.98
C ALA A 122 -2.81 3.77 5.06
N ASN A 123 -2.21 4.14 3.93
CA ASN A 123 -1.06 5.06 3.87
C ASN A 123 -1.39 6.43 4.47
N VAL A 124 -2.37 7.14 3.91
CA VAL A 124 -2.77 8.49 4.35
C VAL A 124 -3.57 8.45 5.68
N GLY A 125 -3.81 7.27 6.19
CA GLY A 125 -4.40 7.03 7.51
C GLY A 125 -3.38 7.00 8.65
N GLY A 126 -2.09 7.10 8.36
CA GLY A 126 -1.01 6.94 9.36
C GLY A 126 -0.26 5.61 9.25
N GLY A 127 -0.54 4.81 8.23
CA GLY A 127 -0.05 3.43 8.14
C GLY A 127 -0.84 2.47 9.04
N THR A 128 -2.10 2.78 9.26
CA THR A 128 -3.02 2.02 10.12
C THR A 128 -3.37 0.67 9.51
N ILE A 129 -3.66 -0.26 10.38
CA ILE A 129 -3.92 -1.66 10.07
C ILE A 129 -5.40 -1.94 10.31
N TYR A 130 -6.08 -2.50 9.30
CA TYR A 130 -7.44 -3.01 9.49
C TYR A 130 -7.43 -4.19 10.46
N ASP A 131 -8.39 -4.24 11.38
CA ASP A 131 -8.68 -5.49 12.08
C ASP A 131 -9.25 -6.53 11.12
N GLN A 132 -9.00 -7.80 11.42
CA GLN A 132 -9.37 -8.89 10.52
C GLN A 132 -10.89 -9.05 10.37
N GLN A 133 -11.66 -8.74 11.41
CA GLN A 133 -13.10 -8.83 11.36
C GLN A 133 -13.67 -7.81 10.37
N THR A 134 -13.19 -6.56 10.39
CA THR A 134 -13.59 -5.53 9.43
C THR A 134 -13.26 -5.93 7.99
N LEU A 135 -12.10 -6.54 7.74
CA LEU A 135 -11.76 -7.05 6.40
C LEU A 135 -12.72 -8.15 5.95
N ASP A 136 -13.05 -9.09 6.83
CA ASP A 136 -13.98 -10.18 6.56
C ASP A 136 -15.38 -9.64 6.24
N GLU A 137 -15.88 -8.69 7.03
CA GLU A 137 -17.18 -8.05 6.86
C GLU A 137 -17.27 -7.26 5.54
N ILE A 138 -16.21 -6.54 5.17
CA ILE A 138 -16.14 -5.83 3.87
C ILE A 138 -16.19 -6.84 2.72
N CYS A 139 -15.46 -7.94 2.81
CA CYS A 139 -15.46 -8.97 1.78
C CYS A 139 -16.85 -9.66 1.69
N GLU A 140 -17.49 -9.92 2.82
CA GLU A 140 -18.84 -10.53 2.86
C GLU A 140 -19.87 -9.61 2.22
N VAL A 141 -19.94 -8.34 2.62
CA VAL A 141 -20.91 -7.39 2.06
C VAL A 141 -20.67 -7.15 0.57
N SER A 142 -19.42 -7.16 0.12
CA SER A 142 -19.09 -7.05 -1.30
C SER A 142 -19.63 -8.23 -2.11
N ARG A 143 -19.42 -9.47 -1.64
CA ARG A 143 -19.92 -10.69 -2.28
C ARG A 143 -21.44 -10.76 -2.31
N LEU A 144 -22.11 -10.34 -1.23
CA LEU A 144 -23.58 -10.29 -1.17
C LEU A 144 -24.18 -9.35 -2.20
N ASN A 145 -23.38 -8.43 -2.72
CA ASN A 145 -23.75 -7.47 -3.77
C ASN A 145 -23.07 -7.76 -5.12
N ASP A 146 -22.62 -8.98 -5.36
CA ASP A 146 -21.94 -9.40 -6.59
C ASP A 146 -20.76 -8.46 -6.99
N CYS A 147 -20.00 -7.99 -5.99
CA CYS A 147 -18.77 -7.25 -6.18
C CYS A 147 -17.57 -8.12 -5.87
N ARG A 148 -16.53 -8.06 -6.68
CA ARG A 148 -15.21 -8.59 -6.37
C ARG A 148 -14.48 -7.67 -5.39
N VAL A 149 -13.42 -8.18 -4.75
CA VAL A 149 -12.65 -7.40 -3.77
C VAL A 149 -11.16 -7.44 -4.12
N HIS A 150 -10.57 -6.25 -4.25
CA HIS A 150 -9.14 -6.06 -4.47
C HIS A 150 -8.48 -5.47 -3.22
N LEU A 151 -7.34 -6.03 -2.80
CA LEU A 151 -6.50 -5.44 -1.77
C LEU A 151 -5.31 -4.72 -2.40
N ASP A 152 -5.24 -3.39 -2.26
CA ASP A 152 -3.97 -2.69 -2.34
C ASP A 152 -3.17 -3.01 -1.08
N GLY A 153 -2.42 -4.08 -1.17
CA GLY A 153 -1.54 -4.60 -0.12
C GLY A 153 -0.12 -4.09 -0.24
N ALA A 154 0.07 -2.83 -0.67
CA ALA A 154 1.39 -2.24 -0.87
C ALA A 154 2.31 -2.37 0.36
N ARG A 155 1.71 -2.46 1.56
CA ARG A 155 2.38 -2.74 2.82
C ARG A 155 1.69 -3.85 3.64
N MET A 156 1.08 -4.83 2.97
CA MET A 156 0.34 -5.89 3.66
C MET A 156 1.21 -6.70 4.64
N PHE A 157 2.50 -6.87 4.36
CA PHE A 157 3.40 -7.54 5.31
C PHE A 157 3.66 -6.70 6.57
N ASN A 158 3.65 -5.36 6.46
CA ASN A 158 3.62 -4.50 7.66
C ASN A 158 2.31 -4.73 8.44
N ALA A 159 1.17 -4.84 7.76
CA ALA A 159 -0.10 -5.13 8.42
C ALA A 159 -0.09 -6.50 9.10
N ALA A 160 0.39 -7.53 8.41
CA ALA A 160 0.47 -8.90 8.96
C ALA A 160 1.38 -8.97 10.19
N VAL A 161 2.58 -8.38 10.13
CA VAL A 161 3.51 -8.34 11.26
C VAL A 161 2.97 -7.49 12.41
N GLY A 162 2.37 -6.34 12.12
CA GLY A 162 1.84 -5.42 13.14
C GLY A 162 0.61 -5.97 13.87
N SER A 163 -0.25 -6.73 13.18
CA SER A 163 -1.43 -7.36 13.78
C SER A 163 -1.16 -8.77 14.33
N GLY A 164 -0.04 -9.40 13.97
CA GLY A 164 0.22 -10.81 14.26
C GLY A 164 -0.68 -11.77 13.48
N THR A 165 -1.33 -11.30 12.41
CA THR A 165 -2.21 -12.11 11.58
C THR A 165 -1.40 -12.83 10.49
N ASP A 166 -1.67 -14.12 10.29
CA ASP A 166 -1.07 -14.86 9.19
C ASP A 166 -1.41 -14.19 7.83
N PRO A 167 -0.42 -13.98 6.93
CA PRO A 167 -0.65 -13.32 5.66
C PRO A 167 -1.73 -13.97 4.79
N ALA A 168 -1.79 -15.31 4.72
CA ALA A 168 -2.81 -16.01 3.95
C ALA A 168 -4.20 -15.81 4.57
N ARG A 169 -4.29 -15.83 5.92
CA ARG A 169 -5.54 -15.54 6.61
C ARG A 169 -6.03 -14.10 6.34
N MET A 170 -5.11 -13.14 6.36
CA MET A 170 -5.46 -11.73 6.13
C MET A 170 -6.10 -11.51 4.76
N VAL A 171 -5.61 -12.20 3.75
CA VAL A 171 -6.04 -11.97 2.35
C VAL A 171 -6.97 -13.05 1.82
N ARG A 172 -7.40 -14.01 2.67
CA ARG A 172 -8.18 -15.19 2.26
C ARG A 172 -9.35 -14.84 1.34
N ASP A 173 -10.09 -13.82 1.71
CA ASP A 173 -11.37 -13.47 1.09
C ASP A 173 -11.27 -12.42 -0.03
N PHE A 174 -10.07 -11.94 -0.34
CA PHE A 174 -9.82 -11.04 -1.48
C PHE A 174 -9.62 -11.83 -2.78
N ASP A 175 -10.22 -11.35 -3.87
CA ASP A 175 -10.06 -11.94 -5.21
C ASP A 175 -8.66 -11.66 -5.76
N THR A 176 -8.14 -10.47 -5.53
CA THR A 176 -6.78 -10.07 -5.92
C THR A 176 -6.08 -9.27 -4.82
N VAL A 177 -4.76 -9.45 -4.72
CA VAL A 177 -3.91 -8.72 -3.78
C VAL A 177 -2.67 -8.19 -4.50
N SER A 178 -2.44 -6.89 -4.41
CA SER A 178 -1.21 -6.23 -4.88
C SER A 178 -0.20 -6.15 -3.74
N VAL A 179 1.01 -6.67 -3.92
CA VAL A 179 2.07 -6.68 -2.91
C VAL A 179 3.30 -5.95 -3.43
N CYS A 180 3.66 -4.82 -2.83
CA CYS A 180 4.90 -4.12 -3.20
C CYS A 180 6.12 -4.78 -2.56
N LEU A 181 7.14 -5.03 -3.38
CA LEU A 181 8.45 -5.49 -2.93
C LEU A 181 9.41 -4.32 -2.61
N SER A 182 9.15 -3.15 -3.19
CA SER A 182 10.03 -1.97 -3.20
C SER A 182 9.75 -0.95 -2.09
N LYS A 183 9.06 -1.36 -1.02
CA LYS A 183 8.79 -0.54 0.17
C LYS A 183 9.52 -1.13 1.40
N GLY A 184 8.85 -1.41 2.49
CA GLY A 184 9.46 -1.98 3.70
C GLY A 184 10.26 -3.27 3.48
N LEU A 185 9.92 -4.06 2.47
CA LEU A 185 10.68 -5.25 2.10
C LEU A 185 12.05 -4.95 1.47
N GLY A 186 12.28 -3.73 0.95
CA GLY A 186 13.60 -3.27 0.54
C GLY A 186 14.11 -3.79 -0.81
N ALA A 187 13.29 -4.41 -1.65
CA ALA A 187 13.68 -4.68 -3.03
C ALA A 187 13.77 -3.37 -3.83
N PRO A 188 14.64 -3.27 -4.84
CA PRO A 188 14.88 -2.01 -5.57
C PRO A 188 13.69 -1.57 -6.41
N VAL A 189 12.83 -2.51 -6.85
CA VAL A 189 11.71 -2.25 -7.74
C VAL A 189 10.74 -3.43 -7.71
N GLY A 190 9.48 -3.17 -8.08
CA GLY A 190 8.51 -4.18 -8.43
C GLY A 190 7.44 -4.44 -7.38
N SER A 191 6.41 -5.05 -7.87
CA SER A 191 5.26 -5.55 -7.11
C SER A 191 4.79 -6.88 -7.71
N VAL A 192 4.02 -7.62 -6.95
CA VAL A 192 3.40 -8.86 -7.42
C VAL A 192 1.91 -8.79 -7.18
N LEU A 193 1.13 -9.00 -8.23
CA LEU A 193 -0.31 -9.20 -8.12
C LEU A 193 -0.59 -10.70 -7.96
N VAL A 194 -1.40 -11.08 -6.97
CA VAL A 194 -1.83 -12.47 -6.78
C VAL A 194 -3.35 -12.57 -6.88
N GLY A 195 -3.86 -13.72 -7.32
CA GLY A 195 -5.29 -13.99 -7.48
C GLY A 195 -5.59 -15.37 -8.06
N ASP A 196 -6.79 -15.52 -8.63
CA ASP A 196 -7.14 -16.71 -9.41
C ASP A 196 -6.44 -16.72 -10.80
N TYR A 197 -6.40 -17.90 -11.44
CA TYR A 197 -5.74 -18.06 -12.74
C TYR A 197 -6.34 -17.18 -13.84
N GLU A 198 -7.65 -17.03 -13.88
CA GLU A 198 -8.35 -16.27 -14.93
C GLU A 198 -7.99 -14.78 -14.83
N THR A 199 -8.12 -14.21 -13.64
CA THR A 199 -7.81 -12.80 -13.38
C THR A 199 -6.33 -12.49 -13.60
N ILE A 200 -5.43 -13.37 -13.18
CA ILE A 200 -3.98 -13.18 -13.39
C ILE A 200 -3.62 -13.32 -14.87
N SER A 201 -4.25 -14.23 -15.61
CA SER A 201 -4.05 -14.35 -17.07
C SER A 201 -4.50 -13.07 -17.81
N GLU A 202 -5.65 -12.51 -17.46
CA GLU A 202 -6.11 -11.24 -18.05
C GLU A 202 -5.21 -10.06 -17.61
N SER A 203 -4.77 -10.03 -16.35
CA SER A 203 -3.82 -9.05 -15.86
C SER A 203 -2.46 -9.11 -16.58
N HIS A 204 -1.99 -10.30 -16.96
CA HIS A 204 -0.78 -10.48 -17.76
C HIS A 204 -0.90 -9.81 -19.14
N ARG A 205 -2.07 -9.95 -19.79
CA ARG A 205 -2.35 -9.28 -21.05
C ARG A 205 -2.33 -7.76 -20.91
N TRP A 206 -2.96 -7.22 -19.83
CA TRP A 206 -2.94 -5.79 -19.55
C TRP A 206 -1.53 -5.30 -19.19
N ARG A 207 -0.75 -6.05 -18.42
CA ARG A 207 0.66 -5.74 -18.16
C ARG A 207 1.43 -5.55 -19.46
N LYS A 208 1.24 -6.45 -20.44
CA LYS A 208 1.89 -6.35 -21.74
C LYS A 208 1.46 -5.10 -22.50
N MET A 209 0.18 -4.81 -22.54
CA MET A 209 -0.39 -3.66 -23.24
C MET A 209 0.08 -2.33 -22.65
N LEU A 210 0.24 -2.25 -21.34
CA LEU A 210 0.73 -1.06 -20.61
C LEU A 210 2.26 -0.93 -20.60
N GLY A 211 2.99 -1.81 -21.29
CA GLY A 211 4.45 -1.74 -21.40
C GLY A 211 5.21 -2.33 -20.21
N GLY A 212 4.54 -3.02 -19.28
CA GLY A 212 5.15 -3.61 -18.08
C GLY A 212 5.76 -5.01 -18.28
N GLY A 213 5.73 -5.55 -19.48
CA GLY A 213 6.41 -6.81 -19.81
C GLY A 213 7.91 -6.59 -19.95
N MET A 214 8.66 -6.95 -18.92
CA MET A 214 10.12 -6.91 -18.92
C MET A 214 10.69 -8.21 -19.47
N ARG A 215 11.96 -8.20 -19.96
CA ARG A 215 12.61 -9.38 -20.56
C ARG A 215 13.27 -10.23 -19.47
N GLN A 216 14.53 -10.01 -19.18
CA GLN A 216 15.33 -10.76 -18.21
C GLN A 216 15.11 -10.20 -16.79
N SER A 217 13.88 -10.12 -16.34
CA SER A 217 13.50 -9.49 -15.08
C SER A 217 13.80 -10.37 -13.84
N GLY A 218 14.27 -11.60 -14.03
CA GLY A 218 14.77 -12.45 -12.96
C GLY A 218 15.86 -11.80 -12.10
N ILE A 219 16.64 -10.87 -12.66
CA ILE A 219 17.58 -10.06 -11.88
C ILE A 219 16.85 -9.28 -10.77
N LEU A 220 15.70 -8.71 -11.09
CA LEU A 220 14.88 -7.95 -10.15
C LEU A 220 14.07 -8.89 -9.24
N ALA A 221 13.53 -9.96 -9.80
CA ALA A 221 12.81 -10.98 -9.04
C ALA A 221 13.66 -11.63 -7.95
N ALA A 222 14.96 -11.83 -8.20
CA ALA A 222 15.91 -12.32 -7.20
C ALA A 222 16.01 -11.40 -5.97
N ALA A 223 15.93 -10.09 -6.15
CA ALA A 223 15.88 -9.17 -5.02
C ALA A 223 14.55 -9.30 -4.24
N GLY A 224 13.44 -9.52 -4.95
CA GLY A 224 12.14 -9.81 -4.34
C GLY A 224 12.15 -11.09 -3.51
N LEU A 225 12.72 -12.17 -4.03
CA LEU A 225 12.89 -13.44 -3.31
C LEU A 225 13.71 -13.26 -2.04
N TYR A 226 14.85 -12.57 -2.14
CA TYR A 226 15.69 -12.25 -0.98
C TYR A 226 14.92 -11.42 0.06
N ALA A 227 14.18 -10.41 -0.40
CA ALA A 227 13.39 -9.52 0.47
C ALA A 227 12.30 -10.30 1.24
N MET A 228 11.60 -11.20 0.56
CA MET A 228 10.58 -12.05 1.19
C MET A 228 11.18 -13.02 2.22
N GLU A 229 12.38 -13.53 1.96
CA GLU A 229 13.04 -14.49 2.84
C GLU A 229 13.67 -13.85 4.08
N ASN A 230 14.17 -12.62 3.96
CA ASN A 230 15.00 -12.00 4.99
C ASN A 230 14.37 -10.77 5.66
N ASN A 231 13.38 -10.12 5.05
CA ASN A 231 12.94 -8.80 5.49
C ASN A 231 11.51 -8.75 6.03
N ILE A 232 10.71 -9.81 5.96
CA ILE A 232 9.33 -9.78 6.47
C ILE A 232 9.33 -9.66 8.00
N GLU A 233 9.99 -10.57 8.71
CA GLU A 233 9.97 -10.59 10.19
C GLU A 233 10.60 -9.35 10.81
N ARG A 234 11.65 -8.81 10.17
CA ARG A 234 12.32 -7.59 10.64
C ARG A 234 11.48 -6.32 10.53
N LEU A 235 10.35 -6.32 9.83
CA LEU A 235 9.43 -5.18 9.79
C LEU A 235 8.97 -4.76 11.20
N SER A 236 8.96 -5.68 12.16
CA SER A 236 8.70 -5.40 13.57
C SER A 236 9.68 -4.40 14.18
N GLU A 237 10.94 -4.39 13.72
CA GLU A 237 11.94 -3.41 14.16
C GLU A 237 11.59 -2.01 13.65
N ASP A 238 11.15 -1.89 12.39
CA ASP A 238 10.72 -0.61 11.82
C ASP A 238 9.50 -0.06 12.57
N HIS A 239 8.56 -0.93 12.96
CA HIS A 239 7.40 -0.54 13.77
C HIS A 239 7.81 -0.04 15.16
N SER A 240 8.71 -0.74 15.85
CA SER A 240 9.20 -0.35 17.16
C SER A 240 9.93 1.00 17.11
N ARG A 241 10.76 1.23 16.09
CA ARG A 241 11.46 2.49 15.87
C ARG A 241 10.50 3.63 15.54
N ALA A 242 9.50 3.39 14.68
CA ALA A 242 8.46 4.37 14.37
C ALA A 242 7.66 4.75 15.63
N ARG A 243 7.28 3.77 16.44
CA ARG A 243 6.56 3.98 17.69
C ARG A 243 7.37 4.82 18.66
N ARG A 244 8.65 4.50 18.86
CA ARG A 244 9.58 5.25 19.72
C ARG A 244 9.73 6.71 19.24
N LEU A 245 9.90 6.93 17.93
CA LEU A 245 9.98 8.27 17.35
C LEU A 245 8.69 9.06 17.63
N ALA A 246 7.54 8.46 17.40
CA ALA A 246 6.24 9.07 17.62
C ALA A 246 6.00 9.47 19.08
N GLU A 247 6.31 8.57 20.01
CA GLU A 247 6.18 8.81 21.46
C GLU A 247 7.07 9.99 21.90
N SER A 248 8.33 10.01 21.47
CA SER A 248 9.24 11.12 21.79
C SER A 248 8.76 12.46 21.21
N ILE A 249 8.25 12.47 19.96
CA ILE A 249 7.73 13.71 19.35
C ILE A 249 6.43 14.17 20.05
N SER A 250 5.59 13.24 20.50
CA SER A 250 4.32 13.57 21.16
C SER A 250 4.49 14.29 22.51
N GLU A 251 5.67 14.21 23.13
CA GLU A 251 6.02 14.94 24.34
C GLU A 251 6.47 16.39 24.08
N MET A 252 6.69 16.74 22.80
CA MET A 252 7.16 18.07 22.39
C MET A 252 5.98 19.02 22.18
N THR A 253 6.06 20.26 22.67
CA THR A 253 4.93 21.20 22.71
C THR A 253 4.49 21.72 21.33
N ASN A 254 5.40 21.72 20.34
CA ASN A 254 5.14 22.31 19.02
C ASN A 254 4.68 21.27 17.98
N PHE A 255 4.45 20.04 18.44
CA PHE A 255 3.99 18.94 17.60
C PHE A 255 2.81 18.21 18.23
N SER A 256 2.00 17.58 17.38
CA SER A 256 1.00 16.63 17.81
C SER A 256 1.10 15.35 16.97
N VAL A 257 0.99 14.21 17.64
CA VAL A 257 1.00 12.89 17.01
C VAL A 257 -0.17 12.08 17.56
N ASP A 258 -1.04 11.62 16.68
CA ASP A 258 -2.05 10.61 17.06
C ASP A 258 -1.36 9.26 17.23
N LEU A 259 -0.97 8.93 18.46
CA LEU A 259 -0.33 7.66 18.78
C LEU A 259 -1.19 6.44 18.48
N GLY A 260 -2.51 6.58 18.37
CA GLY A 260 -3.42 5.52 17.95
C GLY A 260 -3.26 5.12 16.49
N SER A 261 -2.85 6.07 15.64
CA SER A 261 -2.60 5.83 14.22
C SER A 261 -1.23 5.22 13.92
N VAL A 262 -0.28 5.25 14.86
CA VAL A 262 1.08 4.70 14.69
C VAL A 262 1.08 3.19 14.93
N GLN A 263 0.69 2.45 13.91
CA GLN A 263 0.50 0.99 13.97
C GLN A 263 1.51 0.22 13.10
N SER A 264 2.28 0.93 12.29
CA SER A 264 3.30 0.35 11.41
C SER A 264 4.56 1.22 11.39
N ASN A 265 5.21 1.34 10.26
CA ASN A 265 6.47 2.04 10.07
C ASN A 265 6.34 3.53 9.71
N MET A 266 5.17 4.13 9.90
CA MET A 266 4.91 5.53 9.56
C MET A 266 4.52 6.36 10.77
N VAL A 267 4.96 7.63 10.77
CA VAL A 267 4.60 8.63 11.79
C VAL A 267 4.13 9.89 11.07
N TYR A 268 2.91 10.28 11.31
CA TYR A 268 2.35 11.55 10.87
C TYR A 268 2.41 12.54 12.03
N VAL A 269 2.99 13.71 11.79
CA VAL A 269 3.23 14.72 12.80
C VAL A 269 2.59 16.03 12.37
N ASP A 270 1.64 16.52 13.16
CA ASP A 270 1.09 17.85 13.00
C ASP A 270 2.06 18.89 13.55
N CYS A 271 2.43 19.86 12.72
CA CYS A 271 3.26 21.00 13.09
C CYS A 271 2.36 22.15 13.57
N LEU A 272 2.44 22.50 14.84
CA LEU A 272 1.50 23.44 15.48
C LEU A 272 1.91 24.90 15.34
N GLU A 273 3.22 25.18 15.21
CA GLU A 273 3.78 26.54 15.22
C GLU A 273 4.23 27.03 13.85
N VAL A 274 4.65 26.10 12.98
CA VAL A 274 5.16 26.40 11.62
C VAL A 274 4.54 25.46 10.61
N GLY A 275 4.49 25.87 9.34
CA GLY A 275 3.99 24.99 8.28
C GLY A 275 4.90 23.78 8.02
N ALA A 276 4.31 22.71 7.51
CA ALA A 276 5.00 21.44 7.24
C ALA A 276 6.24 21.63 6.35
N LYS A 277 6.13 22.46 5.30
CA LYS A 277 7.25 22.76 4.40
C LYS A 277 8.44 23.39 5.14
N GLU A 278 8.18 24.36 6.01
CA GLU A 278 9.23 24.99 6.82
C GLU A 278 9.86 23.99 7.78
N MET A 279 9.05 23.17 8.45
CA MET A 279 9.54 22.14 9.34
C MET A 279 10.39 21.12 8.60
N ARG A 280 9.94 20.60 7.45
CA ARG A 280 10.73 19.74 6.59
C ARG A 280 12.10 20.35 6.26
N ASP A 281 12.13 21.63 5.87
CA ASP A 281 13.36 22.31 5.51
C ASP A 281 14.29 22.52 6.72
N ARG A 282 13.76 22.71 7.93
CA ARG A 282 14.52 22.75 9.18
C ARG A 282 15.14 21.39 9.53
N LEU A 283 14.37 20.30 9.36
CA LEU A 283 14.84 18.93 9.59
C LEU A 283 15.89 18.51 8.57
N ALA A 284 15.69 18.85 7.28
CA ALA A 284 16.65 18.56 6.21
C ALA A 284 18.02 19.20 6.47
N LYS A 285 18.08 20.43 7.02
CA LYS A 285 19.33 21.09 7.44
C LYS A 285 20.08 20.32 8.54
N ARG A 286 19.40 19.40 9.23
CA ARG A 286 19.94 18.52 10.28
C ARG A 286 20.15 17.09 9.79
N GLY A 287 19.97 16.86 8.47
CA GLY A 287 20.16 15.56 7.83
C GLY A 287 19.00 14.58 8.09
N ILE A 288 17.80 15.09 8.36
CA ILE A 288 16.58 14.29 8.50
C ILE A 288 15.61 14.66 7.37
N ASP A 289 15.37 13.69 6.48
CA ASP A 289 14.46 13.85 5.35
C ASP A 289 13.07 13.31 5.72
N VAL A 290 12.06 14.15 5.58
CA VAL A 290 10.64 13.83 5.76
C VAL A 290 9.84 14.42 4.60
N LEU A 291 8.58 13.99 4.44
CA LEU A 291 7.68 14.54 3.44
C LEU A 291 6.69 15.52 4.09
N ASP A 292 6.44 16.64 3.44
CA ASP A 292 5.32 17.53 3.72
C ASP A 292 4.06 16.97 3.04
N GLU A 293 3.20 16.32 3.81
CA GLU A 293 2.00 15.66 3.31
C GLU A 293 0.84 16.65 3.09
N THR A 294 0.72 17.64 3.97
CA THR A 294 -0.22 18.76 3.87
C THR A 294 0.48 20.06 4.29
N ASP A 295 -0.23 21.18 4.34
CA ASP A 295 0.32 22.46 4.79
C ASP A 295 0.82 22.44 6.25
N SER A 296 0.28 21.54 7.08
CA SER A 296 0.64 21.44 8.51
C SER A 296 1.18 20.07 8.93
N VAL A 297 1.09 19.04 8.09
CA VAL A 297 1.45 17.66 8.45
C VAL A 297 2.69 17.21 7.71
N ILE A 298 3.68 16.73 8.45
CA ILE A 298 4.82 16.01 7.89
C ILE A 298 4.69 14.50 8.13
N ARG A 299 5.25 13.69 7.23
CA ARG A 299 5.29 12.24 7.32
C ARG A 299 6.72 11.74 7.38
N ALA A 300 7.06 11.03 8.45
CA ALA A 300 8.28 10.25 8.57
C ALA A 300 7.99 8.77 8.30
N VAL A 301 8.93 8.10 7.60
CA VAL A 301 8.82 6.67 7.29
C VAL A 301 10.11 5.98 7.75
N VAL A 302 9.97 5.01 8.64
CA VAL A 302 11.07 4.16 9.09
C VAL A 302 11.19 2.95 8.16
N HIS A 303 12.40 2.58 7.81
CA HIS A 303 12.68 1.46 6.91
C HIS A 303 14.01 0.81 7.25
N LEU A 304 14.35 -0.27 6.55
CA LEU A 304 15.48 -1.17 6.89
C LEU A 304 16.85 -0.48 7.06
N HIS A 305 17.05 0.71 6.51
CA HIS A 305 18.32 1.46 6.67
C HIS A 305 18.30 2.42 7.86
N ILE A 306 17.18 2.57 8.55
CA ILE A 306 17.06 3.44 9.72
C ILE A 306 17.40 2.62 10.97
N THR A 307 18.50 3.01 11.61
CA THR A 307 18.98 2.37 12.85
C THR A 307 18.41 3.05 14.10
N GLU A 308 18.62 2.47 15.29
CA GLU A 308 18.28 3.13 16.55
C GLU A 308 18.99 4.48 16.71
N SER A 309 20.27 4.56 16.32
CA SER A 309 21.03 5.81 16.34
C SER A 309 20.46 6.87 15.40
N ASP A 310 19.87 6.47 14.26
CA ASP A 310 19.21 7.41 13.36
C ASP A 310 17.90 7.93 13.96
N VAL A 311 17.18 7.10 14.69
CA VAL A 311 15.99 7.53 15.46
C VAL A 311 16.40 8.54 16.55
N ASP A 312 17.50 8.30 17.30
CA ASP A 312 18.02 9.26 18.27
C ASP A 312 18.38 10.61 17.63
N ARG A 313 19.02 10.56 16.47
CA ARG A 313 19.33 11.77 15.68
C ARG A 313 18.07 12.50 15.22
N ALA A 314 17.05 11.74 14.79
CA ALA A 314 15.78 12.33 14.38
C ALA A 314 15.08 13.02 15.56
N ILE A 315 14.99 12.38 16.71
CA ILE A 315 14.42 12.96 17.93
C ILE A 315 15.14 14.28 18.28
N GLY A 316 16.47 14.27 18.36
CA GLY A 316 17.26 15.48 18.64
C GLY A 316 17.08 16.57 17.57
N ALA A 317 16.86 16.20 16.30
CA ALA A 317 16.59 17.15 15.24
C ALA A 317 15.20 17.80 15.38
N PHE A 318 14.17 17.04 15.78
CA PHE A 318 12.84 17.57 16.11
C PHE A 318 12.91 18.52 17.29
N GLU A 319 13.57 18.14 18.39
CA GLU A 319 13.80 18.98 19.58
C GLU A 319 14.45 20.32 19.20
N ALA A 320 15.55 20.28 18.44
CA ALA A 320 16.27 21.46 18.00
C ALA A 320 15.52 22.32 16.98
N SER A 321 14.48 21.76 16.32
CA SER A 321 13.70 22.45 15.29
C SER A 321 12.44 23.14 15.85
N GLN A 322 12.06 22.86 17.10
CA GLN A 322 10.95 23.51 17.78
C GLN A 322 11.16 25.02 17.91
N TYR A 323 12.39 25.44 18.15
CA TYR A 323 12.68 26.84 18.37
C TYR A 323 13.10 27.49 17.04
N SER A 324 12.49 28.64 16.74
CA SER A 324 13.02 29.53 15.70
C SER A 324 14.49 29.77 16.01
N ALA A 325 15.38 29.62 15.04
CA ALA A 325 16.72 30.17 15.19
C ALA A 325 16.51 31.66 15.51
N SER A 326 16.71 32.04 16.76
CA SER A 326 16.84 33.45 17.12
C SER A 326 17.88 34.00 16.16
N VAL A 327 17.46 34.91 15.29
CA VAL A 327 18.32 35.66 14.39
C VAL A 327 19.37 36.29 15.29
N GLN A 328 20.60 35.77 15.30
CA GLN A 328 21.80 36.45 15.76
C GLN A 328 22.43 37.21 14.60
#